data_e776760675fae7040376534875b7c834
#
_entry.id   e776760675fae7040376534875b7c834
#
_cell.length_a   1.000
_cell.length_b   1.000
_cell.length_c   1.000
_cell.angle_alpha   90.00
_cell.angle_beta   90.00
_cell.angle_gamma   90.00
#
_symmetry.space_group_name_H-M   'P 1'
#
loop_
_entity.id
_entity.type
_entity.pdbx_description
1 polymer ?
#
loop_
_entity_poly.entity_id
_entity_poly.type
_entity_poly.pdbx_seq_one_letter_code
_entity_poly.pdbx_strand_id
1 'polypeptide(L)'
;MKAGLYTDAGNSTCGSMWDNDTAGIGAGIYGHEPQDAQLYFGDWGFDFIKIDYCGGDALGLNEKERYTSIRNSIDKVNKDASINICRWAFPGTWAKDAATSWCISGDINAHWGSLRYVVGKNLYLSAYAGNGHYNDMDMMVIGFRNDSKVGGQGLTPTEEEAHFGLWCIMSSPLLIGCNLENIPESSLELLKNKELIALNQDPLGLQAYVAQHENEGYVLVKDIEQKRGNVRAVALYNPSDTVCSFSVPFSSLEFGGNVKVRDLVKHNDLGSFSGTFEQTLPTHLSLIHI
;
A
#
# COMPACT_ATOMS: atom_id res chain seq x y z
N MET A 1 -16.81 1.99 14.25
CA MET A 1 -16.28 2.11 12.89
C MET A 1 -15.95 3.58 12.67
N LYS A 2 -14.80 3.90 12.08
CA LYS A 2 -14.43 5.27 11.70
C LYS A 2 -14.85 5.51 10.25
N ALA A 3 -15.29 6.74 9.94
CA ALA A 3 -15.71 7.11 8.59
C ALA A 3 -14.66 7.98 7.91
N GLY A 4 -14.53 7.83 6.58
CA GLY A 4 -13.65 8.61 5.74
C GLY A 4 -14.36 9.18 4.53
N LEU A 5 -13.76 10.19 3.92
CA LEU A 5 -14.27 10.82 2.71
C LEU A 5 -13.14 11.08 1.70
N TYR A 6 -13.54 11.55 0.53
CA TYR A 6 -12.65 11.90 -0.57
C TYR A 6 -12.93 13.34 -1.04
N THR A 7 -11.88 14.05 -1.43
CA THR A 7 -11.96 15.34 -2.11
C THR A 7 -10.72 15.57 -2.98
N ASP A 8 -10.68 16.72 -3.65
CA ASP A 8 -9.57 17.15 -4.51
C ASP A 8 -8.93 18.45 -4.01
N ALA A 9 -7.62 18.54 -4.13
CA ALA A 9 -6.84 19.69 -3.68
C ALA A 9 -7.06 20.96 -4.53
N GLY A 10 -7.47 20.81 -5.79
CA GLY A 10 -7.86 21.91 -6.68
C GLY A 10 -9.30 22.35 -6.48
N ASN A 11 -9.86 22.93 -7.54
CA ASN A 11 -11.25 23.41 -7.57
C ASN A 11 -12.23 22.48 -8.28
N SER A 12 -11.77 21.33 -8.77
CA SER A 12 -12.58 20.40 -9.56
C SER A 12 -12.25 18.96 -9.18
N THR A 13 -13.24 18.07 -9.28
CA THR A 13 -13.01 16.63 -9.05
C THR A 13 -12.25 15.97 -10.21
N CYS A 14 -11.62 14.82 -9.95
CA CYS A 14 -11.00 14.02 -11.00
C CYS A 14 -12.01 13.58 -12.06
N GLY A 15 -13.25 13.26 -11.68
CA GLY A 15 -14.34 12.98 -12.62
C GLY A 15 -14.61 14.12 -13.60
N SER A 16 -14.56 15.38 -13.14
CA SER A 16 -14.72 16.52 -14.05
C SER A 16 -13.49 16.79 -14.93
N MET A 17 -12.30 16.41 -14.48
CA MET A 17 -11.07 16.57 -15.26
C MET A 17 -10.91 15.51 -16.35
N TRP A 18 -11.32 14.27 -16.08
CA TRP A 18 -11.01 13.12 -16.93
C TRP A 18 -12.25 12.51 -17.62
N ASP A 19 -13.42 12.57 -16.96
CA ASP A 19 -14.65 11.89 -17.39
C ASP A 19 -15.76 12.85 -17.83
N ASN A 20 -15.45 14.15 -17.97
CA ASN A 20 -16.40 15.22 -18.34
C ASN A 20 -17.60 15.34 -17.37
N ASP A 21 -17.46 14.96 -16.11
CA ASP A 21 -18.47 15.16 -15.09
C ASP A 21 -18.62 16.65 -14.75
N THR A 22 -19.68 17.28 -15.23
CA THR A 22 -19.93 18.72 -14.98
C THR A 22 -20.32 19.02 -13.53
N ALA A 23 -20.81 18.03 -12.77
CA ALA A 23 -21.17 18.21 -11.36
C ALA A 23 -19.94 18.39 -10.45
N GLY A 24 -18.78 17.90 -10.86
CA GLY A 24 -17.53 18.03 -10.13
C GLY A 24 -16.79 19.35 -10.34
N ILE A 25 -17.28 20.24 -11.21
CA ILE A 25 -16.69 21.56 -11.44
C ILE A 25 -16.98 22.47 -10.22
N GLY A 26 -15.91 22.98 -9.59
CA GLY A 26 -16.02 23.81 -8.39
C GLY A 26 -16.24 23.03 -7.08
N ALA A 27 -16.18 21.68 -7.12
CA ALA A 27 -16.42 20.84 -5.94
C ALA A 27 -15.14 20.46 -5.17
N GLY A 28 -13.96 20.92 -5.60
CA GLY A 28 -12.72 20.70 -4.85
C GLY A 28 -12.58 21.67 -3.67
N ILE A 29 -11.68 21.34 -2.74
CA ILE A 29 -11.51 22.08 -1.47
C ILE A 29 -10.77 23.44 -1.62
N TYR A 30 -10.29 23.79 -2.81
CA TYR A 30 -9.52 25.02 -3.03
C TYR A 30 -10.34 26.28 -2.73
N GLY A 31 -9.85 27.09 -1.79
CA GLY A 31 -10.52 28.32 -1.33
C GLY A 31 -11.58 28.08 -0.25
N HIS A 32 -11.85 26.83 0.13
CA HIS A 32 -12.87 26.45 1.11
C HIS A 32 -12.29 25.65 2.30
N GLU A 33 -10.96 25.55 2.42
CA GLU A 33 -10.27 24.67 3.37
C GLU A 33 -10.76 24.80 4.82
N PRO A 34 -10.93 26.00 5.41
CA PRO A 34 -11.41 26.12 6.79
C PRO A 34 -12.88 25.70 6.94
N GLN A 35 -13.71 26.03 5.95
CA GLN A 35 -15.15 25.69 5.95
C GLN A 35 -15.32 24.18 5.84
N ASP A 36 -14.64 23.57 4.88
CA ASP A 36 -14.73 22.13 4.61
C ASP A 36 -14.12 21.32 5.74
N ALA A 37 -12.99 21.78 6.32
CA ALA A 37 -12.41 21.13 7.49
C ALA A 37 -13.41 21.13 8.69
N GLN A 38 -14.09 22.25 8.96
CA GLN A 38 -15.09 22.34 10.00
C GLN A 38 -16.28 21.38 9.71
N LEU A 39 -16.77 21.40 8.47
CA LEU A 39 -17.90 20.56 8.05
C LEU A 39 -17.57 19.06 8.16
N TYR A 40 -16.42 18.64 7.60
CA TYR A 40 -16.06 17.23 7.52
C TYR A 40 -15.65 16.66 8.87
N PHE A 41 -14.74 17.33 9.58
CA PHE A 41 -14.13 16.81 10.80
C PHE A 41 -14.80 17.30 12.09
N GLY A 42 -15.43 18.48 12.05
CA GLY A 42 -16.17 19.02 13.20
C GLY A 42 -17.63 18.55 13.21
N ASP A 43 -18.38 18.92 12.18
CA ASP A 43 -19.83 18.75 12.18
C ASP A 43 -20.25 17.31 11.82
N TRP A 44 -19.58 16.70 10.83
CA TRP A 44 -19.87 15.32 10.40
C TRP A 44 -19.05 14.27 11.15
N GLY A 45 -17.93 14.66 11.78
CA GLY A 45 -17.11 13.78 12.61
C GLY A 45 -16.38 12.69 11.84
N PHE A 46 -15.91 12.99 10.62
CA PHE A 46 -15.03 12.07 9.89
C PHE A 46 -13.64 11.98 10.52
N ASP A 47 -12.98 10.84 10.36
CA ASP A 47 -11.63 10.55 10.89
C ASP A 47 -10.55 10.46 9.82
N PHE A 48 -10.95 10.34 8.54
CA PHE A 48 -10.05 10.11 7.42
C PHE A 48 -10.48 10.89 6.18
N ILE A 49 -9.51 11.37 5.40
CA ILE A 49 -9.75 11.96 4.09
C ILE A 49 -8.64 11.56 3.10
N LYS A 50 -9.04 11.13 1.90
CA LYS A 50 -8.16 11.05 0.71
C LYS A 50 -8.32 12.34 -0.09
N ILE A 51 -7.20 12.93 -0.52
CA ILE A 51 -7.18 14.19 -1.25
C ILE A 51 -6.33 14.03 -2.51
N ASP A 52 -6.97 13.99 -3.67
CA ASP A 52 -6.29 13.96 -4.96
C ASP A 52 -5.88 15.37 -5.41
N TYR A 53 -5.01 15.46 -6.43
CA TYR A 53 -4.48 16.75 -6.90
C TYR A 53 -5.24 17.30 -8.11
N CYS A 54 -6.42 16.77 -8.42
CA CYS A 54 -7.20 17.22 -9.57
C CYS A 54 -7.56 18.71 -9.49
N GLY A 55 -7.40 19.41 -10.59
CA GLY A 55 -7.53 20.86 -10.68
C GLY A 55 -6.34 21.68 -10.15
N GLY A 56 -5.40 21.07 -9.41
CA GLY A 56 -4.25 21.78 -8.84
C GLY A 56 -3.30 22.34 -9.89
N ASP A 57 -2.92 21.50 -10.87
CA ASP A 57 -2.03 21.93 -11.97
C ASP A 57 -2.66 23.04 -12.84
N ALA A 58 -3.97 22.93 -13.11
CA ALA A 58 -4.69 23.94 -13.90
C ALA A 58 -4.72 25.32 -13.21
N LEU A 59 -4.64 25.35 -11.88
CA LEU A 59 -4.57 26.55 -11.07
C LEU A 59 -3.12 27.01 -10.81
N GLY A 60 -2.12 26.27 -11.28
CA GLY A 60 -0.70 26.57 -11.05
C GLY A 60 -0.28 26.48 -9.58
N LEU A 61 -0.92 25.62 -8.79
CA LEU A 61 -0.65 25.48 -7.36
C LEU A 61 0.66 24.74 -7.11
N ASN A 62 1.36 25.10 -6.02
CA ASN A 62 2.48 24.33 -5.51
C ASN A 62 1.97 23.21 -4.60
N GLU A 63 2.32 21.96 -4.90
CA GLU A 63 1.82 20.78 -4.20
C GLU A 63 2.08 20.84 -2.68
N LYS A 64 3.33 21.08 -2.28
CA LYS A 64 3.70 21.13 -0.86
C LYS A 64 2.92 22.21 -0.12
N GLU A 65 2.87 23.41 -0.66
CA GLU A 65 2.15 24.54 -0.04
C GLU A 65 0.66 24.23 0.05
N ARG A 66 0.12 23.64 -1.01
CA ARG A 66 -1.30 23.28 -1.10
C ARG A 66 -1.71 22.26 -0.03
N TYR A 67 -1.03 21.13 0.04
CA TYR A 67 -1.34 20.08 1.03
C TYR A 67 -1.02 20.55 2.46
N THR A 68 0.01 21.35 2.66
CA THR A 68 0.31 21.99 3.95
C THR A 68 -0.82 22.92 4.41
N SER A 69 -1.38 23.72 3.50
CA SER A 69 -2.53 24.59 3.81
C SER A 69 -3.77 23.80 4.23
N ILE A 70 -4.06 22.71 3.52
CA ILE A 70 -5.16 21.82 3.85
C ILE A 70 -4.94 21.18 5.23
N ARG A 71 -3.74 20.60 5.48
CA ARG A 71 -3.37 20.01 6.78
C ARG A 71 -3.56 21.03 7.92
N ASN A 72 -3.07 22.24 7.77
CA ASN A 72 -3.21 23.30 8.75
C ASN A 72 -4.67 23.68 9.05
N SER A 73 -5.56 23.57 8.06
CA SER A 73 -6.99 23.81 8.26
C SER A 73 -7.67 22.66 9.00
N ILE A 74 -7.33 21.43 8.66
CA ILE A 74 -7.84 20.23 9.35
C ILE A 74 -7.35 20.19 10.80
N ASP A 75 -6.08 20.52 11.08
CA ASP A 75 -5.50 20.51 12.42
C ASP A 75 -6.17 21.47 13.41
N LYS A 76 -6.79 22.52 12.92
CA LYS A 76 -7.55 23.46 13.77
C LYS A 76 -8.84 22.84 14.30
N VAL A 77 -9.35 21.79 13.63
CA VAL A 77 -10.60 21.11 13.95
C VAL A 77 -10.34 19.74 14.57
N ASN A 78 -9.51 18.92 13.91
CA ASN A 78 -9.17 17.56 14.34
C ASN A 78 -7.72 17.21 14.00
N LYS A 79 -6.83 17.28 15.00
CA LYS A 79 -5.41 16.96 14.85
C LYS A 79 -5.14 15.48 14.61
N ASP A 80 -6.07 14.61 15.03
CA ASP A 80 -5.94 13.15 14.93
C ASP A 80 -6.50 12.62 13.60
N ALA A 81 -6.98 13.50 12.72
CA ALA A 81 -7.47 13.13 11.41
C ALA A 81 -6.34 12.54 10.55
N SER A 82 -6.60 11.38 9.98
CA SER A 82 -5.71 10.75 9.01
C SER A 82 -5.92 11.35 7.62
N ILE A 83 -4.84 11.73 6.96
CA ILE A 83 -4.85 12.31 5.61
C ILE A 83 -4.05 11.41 4.68
N ASN A 84 -4.66 11.02 3.57
CA ASN A 84 -3.99 10.41 2.43
C ASN A 84 -3.91 11.44 1.31
N ILE A 85 -2.71 11.73 0.80
CA ILE A 85 -2.53 12.61 -0.35
C ILE A 85 -2.20 11.80 -1.59
N CYS A 86 -2.77 12.19 -2.72
CA CYS A 86 -2.52 11.52 -3.99
C CYS A 86 -2.23 12.54 -5.10
N ARG A 87 -1.09 12.35 -5.75
CA ARG A 87 -0.72 13.04 -6.98
C ARG A 87 -0.14 12.08 -8.03
N TRP A 88 -0.52 10.82 -7.91
CA TRP A 88 -0.15 9.73 -8.84
C TRP A 88 1.34 9.46 -8.97
N ALA A 89 2.13 9.93 -8.00
CA ALA A 89 3.56 9.70 -7.87
C ALA A 89 4.01 9.94 -6.42
N PHE A 90 5.21 9.46 -6.07
CA PHE A 90 5.81 9.78 -4.76
C PHE A 90 5.99 11.29 -4.61
N PRO A 91 5.35 11.92 -3.62
CA PRO A 91 5.30 13.38 -3.52
C PRO A 91 6.60 14.01 -2.99
N GLY A 92 7.49 13.21 -2.40
CA GLY A 92 8.72 13.70 -1.80
C GLY A 92 8.70 13.70 -0.27
N THR A 93 9.83 14.11 0.33
CA THR A 93 10.07 14.03 1.78
C THR A 93 9.17 14.93 2.63
N TRP A 94 8.56 15.94 2.04
CA TRP A 94 7.66 16.86 2.73
C TRP A 94 6.30 16.24 3.08
N ALA A 95 5.93 15.15 2.40
CA ALA A 95 4.61 14.53 2.56
C ALA A 95 4.32 14.11 4.01
N LYS A 96 5.33 13.63 4.74
CA LYS A 96 5.22 13.24 6.16
C LYS A 96 4.77 14.38 7.09
N ASP A 97 4.99 15.63 6.69
CA ASP A 97 4.60 16.80 7.48
C ASP A 97 3.13 17.19 7.20
N ALA A 98 2.54 16.67 6.12
CA ALA A 98 1.19 17.01 5.69
C ALA A 98 0.19 15.83 5.76
N ALA A 99 0.67 14.58 5.77
CA ALA A 99 -0.18 13.41 5.63
C ALA A 99 0.32 12.20 6.43
N THR A 100 -0.58 11.25 6.67
CA THR A 100 -0.29 9.95 7.28
C THR A 100 0.00 8.87 6.24
N SER A 101 -0.42 9.08 4.99
CA SER A 101 -0.08 8.22 3.85
C SER A 101 -0.12 9.01 2.55
N TRP A 102 0.51 8.48 1.51
CA TRP A 102 0.57 9.11 0.20
C TRP A 102 0.70 8.07 -0.92
N CYS A 103 -0.02 8.31 -2.02
CA CYS A 103 0.12 7.51 -3.24
C CYS A 103 1.55 7.60 -3.78
N ILE A 104 2.09 6.48 -4.27
CA ILE A 104 3.45 6.41 -4.82
C ILE A 104 3.46 6.20 -6.34
N SER A 105 2.31 5.96 -6.93
CA SER A 105 2.11 5.67 -8.37
C SER A 105 0.77 6.19 -8.85
N GLY A 106 0.50 6.06 -10.15
CA GLY A 106 -0.85 6.13 -10.70
C GLY A 106 -1.69 4.94 -10.25
N ASP A 107 -2.98 5.00 -10.57
CA ASP A 107 -4.01 4.07 -10.11
C ASP A 107 -3.74 2.62 -10.52
N ILE A 108 -4.05 1.70 -9.61
CA ILE A 108 -3.92 0.27 -9.85
C ILE A 108 -5.09 -0.26 -10.69
N ASN A 109 -4.81 -1.24 -11.54
CA ASN A 109 -5.79 -2.00 -12.29
C ASN A 109 -5.70 -3.49 -11.97
N ALA A 110 -6.81 -4.22 -12.14
CA ALA A 110 -6.89 -5.64 -11.78
C ALA A 110 -6.21 -6.56 -12.81
N HIS A 111 -4.91 -6.38 -13.02
CA HIS A 111 -4.05 -7.26 -13.82
C HIS A 111 -2.60 -7.21 -13.34
N TRP A 112 -1.85 -8.29 -13.57
CA TRP A 112 -0.48 -8.46 -13.05
C TRP A 112 0.48 -7.34 -13.45
N GLY A 113 0.43 -6.87 -14.69
CA GLY A 113 1.30 -5.79 -15.16
C GLY A 113 1.14 -4.49 -14.36
N SER A 114 -0.09 -4.16 -13.95
CA SER A 114 -0.37 -2.99 -13.11
C SER A 114 0.17 -3.20 -11.69
N LEU A 115 -0.06 -4.37 -11.09
CA LEU A 115 0.47 -4.72 -9.79
C LEU A 115 2.00 -4.63 -9.77
N ARG A 116 2.65 -5.25 -10.75
CA ARG A 116 4.12 -5.20 -10.90
C ARG A 116 4.64 -3.76 -11.03
N TYR A 117 3.93 -2.91 -11.77
CA TYR A 117 4.28 -1.50 -11.92
C TYR A 117 4.21 -0.75 -10.58
N VAL A 118 3.11 -0.91 -9.84
CA VAL A 118 2.91 -0.25 -8.54
C VAL A 118 3.95 -0.72 -7.52
N VAL A 119 4.16 -2.04 -7.40
CA VAL A 119 5.19 -2.61 -6.52
C VAL A 119 6.58 -2.09 -6.90
N GLY A 120 6.90 -2.05 -8.20
CA GLY A 120 8.18 -1.53 -8.70
C GLY A 120 8.46 -0.08 -8.28
N LYS A 121 7.41 0.77 -8.19
CA LYS A 121 7.54 2.14 -7.69
C LYS A 121 7.85 2.21 -6.19
N ASN A 122 7.44 1.20 -5.41
CA ASN A 122 7.60 1.19 -3.95
C ASN A 122 8.88 0.50 -3.44
N LEU A 123 9.52 -0.36 -4.24
CA LEU A 123 10.64 -1.20 -3.81
C LEU A 123 11.76 -0.46 -3.06
N TYR A 124 12.04 0.78 -3.45
CA TYR A 124 13.16 1.57 -2.91
C TYR A 124 12.69 2.79 -2.08
N LEU A 125 11.43 2.80 -1.63
CA LEU A 125 10.87 3.90 -0.84
C LEU A 125 10.81 3.61 0.66
N SER A 126 11.38 2.53 1.15
CA SER A 126 11.32 2.12 2.56
C SER A 126 11.83 3.19 3.54
N ALA A 127 12.83 3.99 3.14
CA ALA A 127 13.36 5.07 3.97
C ALA A 127 12.37 6.21 4.24
N TYR A 128 11.27 6.28 3.50
CA TYR A 128 10.26 7.33 3.63
C TYR A 128 9.00 6.88 4.38
N ALA A 129 8.90 5.58 4.68
CA ALA A 129 7.80 4.99 5.44
C ALA A 129 8.23 4.65 6.87
N GLY A 130 7.28 4.68 7.79
CA GLY A 130 7.48 4.33 9.19
C GLY A 130 6.18 4.49 9.97
N ASN A 131 6.21 4.29 11.29
CA ASN A 131 5.01 4.40 12.10
C ASN A 131 4.34 5.77 11.95
N GLY A 132 3.07 5.76 11.52
CA GLY A 132 2.27 6.96 11.25
C GLY A 132 2.47 7.58 9.86
N HIS A 133 3.35 7.02 9.03
CA HIS A 133 3.65 7.52 7.69
C HIS A 133 3.86 6.36 6.71
N TYR A 134 2.95 6.18 5.75
CA TYR A 134 2.91 5.00 4.90
C TYR A 134 2.91 5.35 3.42
N ASN A 135 3.75 4.63 2.66
CA ASN A 135 3.67 4.60 1.20
C ASN A 135 2.42 3.81 0.80
N ASP A 136 1.51 4.46 0.09
CA ASP A 136 0.25 3.87 -0.35
C ASP A 136 0.39 3.33 -1.77
N MET A 137 0.30 2.01 -1.91
CA MET A 137 0.33 1.29 -3.19
C MET A 137 -1.06 1.19 -3.84
N ASP A 138 -2.02 2.04 -3.38
CA ASP A 138 -3.41 2.03 -3.81
C ASP A 138 -4.23 0.87 -3.21
N MET A 139 -5.51 0.81 -3.55
CA MET A 139 -6.44 -0.20 -3.04
C MET A 139 -6.05 -1.63 -3.47
N MET A 140 -6.54 -2.61 -2.73
CA MET A 140 -6.39 -4.01 -3.11
C MET A 140 -7.42 -4.39 -4.17
N VAL A 141 -6.94 -4.85 -5.34
CA VAL A 141 -7.78 -5.35 -6.44
C VAL A 141 -7.97 -6.87 -6.36
N ILE A 142 -8.10 -7.39 -5.13
CA ILE A 142 -8.34 -8.80 -4.82
C ILE A 142 -9.84 -9.08 -4.93
N GLY A 143 -10.21 -10.21 -5.55
CA GLY A 143 -11.60 -10.60 -5.72
C GLY A 143 -12.31 -9.98 -6.93
N PHE A 144 -11.62 -9.15 -7.71
CA PHE A 144 -12.15 -8.67 -8.99
C PHE A 144 -12.23 -9.78 -10.01
N ARG A 145 -13.35 -9.85 -10.73
CA ARG A 145 -13.56 -10.80 -11.83
C ARG A 145 -14.28 -10.09 -12.97
N ASN A 146 -13.56 -9.83 -14.06
CA ASN A 146 -14.10 -9.19 -15.28
C ASN A 146 -14.84 -7.87 -15.03
N ASP A 147 -14.37 -7.07 -14.08
CA ASP A 147 -14.96 -5.77 -13.81
C ASP A 147 -14.32 -4.71 -14.74
N SER A 148 -15.07 -4.26 -15.74
CA SER A 148 -14.61 -3.25 -16.69
C SER A 148 -14.35 -1.87 -16.07
N LYS A 149 -14.90 -1.60 -14.87
CA LYS A 149 -14.74 -0.30 -14.20
C LYS A 149 -13.37 -0.12 -13.57
N VAL A 150 -12.68 -1.22 -13.25
CA VAL A 150 -11.37 -1.20 -12.61
C VAL A 150 -10.26 -1.57 -13.60
N GLY A 151 -10.58 -1.76 -14.87
CA GLY A 151 -9.66 -2.14 -15.93
C GLY A 151 -8.94 -3.46 -15.66
N GLY A 152 -9.31 -4.52 -16.35
CA GLY A 152 -8.64 -5.81 -16.24
C GLY A 152 -9.58 -7.01 -16.07
N GLN A 153 -9.03 -8.20 -16.27
CA GLN A 153 -9.78 -9.46 -16.16
C GLN A 153 -9.82 -10.05 -14.74
N GLY A 154 -9.19 -9.36 -13.79
CA GLY A 154 -8.92 -9.86 -12.45
C GLY A 154 -7.58 -10.56 -12.34
N LEU A 155 -7.12 -10.76 -11.12
CA LEU A 155 -5.91 -11.50 -10.79
C LEU A 155 -6.21 -13.01 -10.68
N THR A 156 -5.24 -13.83 -11.00
CA THR A 156 -5.28 -15.27 -10.63
C THR A 156 -5.15 -15.43 -9.13
N PRO A 157 -5.55 -16.58 -8.54
CA PRO A 157 -5.37 -16.82 -7.10
C PRO A 157 -3.91 -16.62 -6.63
N THR A 158 -2.93 -17.05 -7.42
CA THR A 158 -1.51 -16.85 -7.12
C THR A 158 -1.11 -15.38 -7.10
N GLU A 159 -1.59 -14.61 -8.05
CA GLU A 159 -1.35 -13.16 -8.11
C GLU A 159 -2.07 -12.41 -6.98
N GLU A 160 -3.25 -12.87 -6.54
CA GLU A 160 -3.93 -12.33 -5.35
C GLU A 160 -3.12 -12.60 -4.07
N GLU A 161 -2.54 -13.80 -3.91
CA GLU A 161 -1.64 -14.13 -2.80
C GLU A 161 -0.41 -13.20 -2.80
N ALA A 162 0.22 -13.01 -3.97
CA ALA A 162 1.33 -12.09 -4.13
C ALA A 162 0.94 -10.64 -3.82
N HIS A 163 -0.21 -10.20 -4.31
CA HIS A 163 -0.75 -8.86 -4.07
C HIS A 163 -0.93 -8.59 -2.57
N PHE A 164 -1.67 -9.46 -1.88
CA PHE A 164 -1.92 -9.27 -0.44
C PHE A 164 -0.64 -9.35 0.39
N GLY A 165 0.20 -10.33 0.10
CA GLY A 165 1.48 -10.49 0.79
C GLY A 165 2.41 -9.28 0.64
N LEU A 166 2.52 -8.73 -0.58
CA LEU A 166 3.34 -7.55 -0.85
C LEU A 166 2.80 -6.30 -0.15
N TRP A 167 1.46 -6.04 -0.17
CA TRP A 167 0.87 -4.94 0.61
C TRP A 167 1.16 -5.09 2.10
N CYS A 168 1.10 -6.32 2.63
CA CYS A 168 1.36 -6.58 4.04
C CYS A 168 2.82 -6.34 4.43
N ILE A 169 3.78 -6.86 3.67
CA ILE A 169 5.20 -6.69 4.01
C ILE A 169 5.69 -5.26 3.78
N MET A 170 5.10 -4.56 2.79
CA MET A 170 5.39 -3.16 2.51
C MET A 170 4.69 -2.18 3.47
N SER A 171 3.87 -2.64 4.40
CA SER A 171 3.05 -1.79 5.31
C SER A 171 2.20 -0.77 4.56
N SER A 172 1.76 -1.11 3.34
CA SER A 172 0.82 -0.27 2.60
C SER A 172 -0.57 -0.32 3.25
N PRO A 173 -1.36 0.77 3.20
CA PRO A 173 -2.74 0.74 3.64
C PRO A 173 -3.54 -0.40 2.99
N LEU A 174 -4.28 -1.16 3.79
CA LEU A 174 -5.10 -2.28 3.31
C LEU A 174 -6.53 -1.79 3.01
N LEU A 175 -6.72 -1.15 1.86
CA LEU A 175 -8.01 -0.65 1.40
C LEU A 175 -8.63 -1.66 0.44
N ILE A 176 -9.78 -2.24 0.80
CA ILE A 176 -10.49 -3.21 -0.04
C ILE A 176 -11.23 -2.46 -1.14
N GLY A 177 -10.89 -2.74 -2.41
CA GLY A 177 -11.52 -2.11 -3.58
C GLY A 177 -12.66 -2.93 -4.21
N CYS A 178 -12.78 -4.23 -3.88
CA CYS A 178 -13.78 -5.10 -4.50
C CYS A 178 -15.18 -4.97 -3.88
N ASN A 179 -16.19 -5.47 -4.62
CA ASN A 179 -17.54 -5.64 -4.09
C ASN A 179 -17.59 -6.86 -3.16
N LEU A 180 -17.76 -6.61 -1.85
CA LEU A 180 -17.78 -7.67 -0.83
C LEU A 180 -19.00 -8.61 -0.92
N GLU A 181 -20.09 -8.20 -1.59
CA GLU A 181 -21.27 -9.07 -1.78
C GLU A 181 -21.01 -10.21 -2.78
N ASN A 182 -20.07 -9.99 -3.70
CA ASN A 182 -19.77 -10.92 -4.79
C ASN A 182 -18.32 -11.41 -4.80
N ILE A 183 -17.57 -11.19 -3.71
CA ILE A 183 -16.19 -11.65 -3.61
C ILE A 183 -16.10 -13.17 -3.61
N PRO A 184 -15.18 -13.79 -4.38
CA PRO A 184 -14.93 -15.23 -4.28
C PRO A 184 -14.50 -15.65 -2.88
N GLU A 185 -14.98 -16.82 -2.41
CA GLU A 185 -14.66 -17.32 -1.06
C GLU A 185 -13.14 -17.41 -0.82
N SER A 186 -12.38 -17.91 -1.80
CA SER A 186 -10.91 -17.97 -1.70
C SER A 186 -10.24 -16.62 -1.50
N SER A 187 -10.74 -15.58 -2.19
CA SER A 187 -10.23 -14.21 -2.07
C SER A 187 -10.62 -13.63 -0.70
N LEU A 188 -11.82 -13.91 -0.21
CA LEU A 188 -12.27 -13.50 1.12
C LEU A 188 -11.44 -14.15 2.23
N GLU A 189 -11.15 -15.45 2.13
CA GLU A 189 -10.30 -16.15 3.10
C GLU A 189 -8.87 -15.62 3.09
N LEU A 190 -8.31 -15.28 1.91
CA LEU A 190 -7.02 -14.63 1.81
C LEU A 190 -7.02 -13.28 2.55
N LEU A 191 -8.02 -12.43 2.34
CA LEU A 191 -8.15 -11.13 3.01
C LEU A 191 -8.33 -11.23 4.53
N LYS A 192 -8.76 -12.40 5.04
CA LYS A 192 -8.87 -12.69 6.48
C LYS A 192 -7.59 -13.31 7.08
N ASN A 193 -6.52 -13.49 6.31
CA ASN A 193 -5.28 -14.07 6.80
C ASN A 193 -4.67 -13.24 7.93
N LYS A 194 -4.82 -13.72 9.17
CA LYS A 194 -4.42 -12.99 10.37
C LYS A 194 -2.91 -12.80 10.50
N GLU A 195 -2.11 -13.71 9.96
CA GLU A 195 -0.65 -13.62 10.02
C GLU A 195 -0.13 -12.51 9.09
N LEU A 196 -0.67 -12.42 7.87
CA LEU A 196 -0.36 -11.34 6.95
C LEU A 196 -0.86 -9.98 7.46
N ILE A 197 -2.09 -9.94 8.01
CA ILE A 197 -2.61 -8.72 8.65
C ILE A 197 -1.73 -8.29 9.81
N ALA A 198 -1.30 -9.21 10.69
CA ALA A 198 -0.40 -8.91 11.80
C ALA A 198 0.95 -8.38 11.32
N LEU A 199 1.47 -8.90 10.20
CA LEU A 199 2.68 -8.38 9.57
C LEU A 199 2.51 -6.94 9.07
N ASN A 200 1.37 -6.62 8.46
CA ASN A 200 1.04 -5.25 8.02
C ASN A 200 0.91 -4.29 9.23
N GLN A 201 0.24 -4.75 10.28
CA GLN A 201 -0.08 -3.99 11.49
C GLN A 201 1.04 -4.03 12.56
N ASP A 202 2.25 -4.44 12.19
CA ASP A 202 3.39 -4.47 13.11
C ASP A 202 3.64 -3.08 13.72
N PRO A 203 3.82 -2.96 15.06
CA PRO A 203 3.92 -1.67 15.74
C PRO A 203 5.09 -0.78 15.31
N LEU A 204 6.15 -1.34 14.71
CA LEU A 204 7.24 -0.52 14.17
C LEU A 204 6.80 0.26 12.93
N GLY A 205 5.76 -0.19 12.22
CA GLY A 205 5.25 0.47 11.02
C GLY A 205 6.23 0.53 9.86
N LEU A 206 7.32 -0.25 9.91
CA LEU A 206 8.38 -0.22 8.90
C LEU A 206 7.93 -0.91 7.61
N GLN A 207 8.38 -0.37 6.49
CA GLN A 207 8.25 -1.01 5.19
C GLN A 207 9.44 -1.94 4.95
N ALA A 208 9.23 -3.06 4.23
CA ALA A 208 10.32 -3.89 3.76
C ALA A 208 11.25 -3.14 2.81
N TYR A 209 12.53 -3.46 2.88
CA TYR A 209 13.57 -2.98 1.97
C TYR A 209 14.06 -4.13 1.07
N VAL A 210 14.64 -3.79 -0.07
CA VAL A 210 15.28 -4.75 -0.97
C VAL A 210 16.63 -5.15 -0.40
N ALA A 211 16.74 -6.39 0.09
CA ALA A 211 17.99 -6.95 0.58
C ALA A 211 18.83 -7.60 -0.55
N GLN A 212 18.16 -8.17 -1.55
CA GLN A 212 18.80 -8.83 -2.70
C GLN A 212 17.93 -8.67 -3.95
N HIS A 213 18.56 -8.47 -5.09
CA HIS A 213 17.91 -8.44 -6.40
C HIS A 213 18.80 -9.18 -7.40
N GLU A 214 18.37 -10.36 -7.83
CA GLU A 214 19.07 -11.21 -8.78
C GLU A 214 18.09 -11.87 -9.75
N ASN A 215 18.45 -11.97 -11.02
CA ASN A 215 17.66 -12.67 -12.05
C ASN A 215 16.17 -12.27 -12.07
N GLU A 216 15.89 -10.96 -12.00
CA GLU A 216 14.55 -10.37 -11.93
C GLU A 216 13.79 -10.63 -10.62
N GLY A 217 14.28 -11.50 -9.72
CA GLY A 217 13.70 -11.77 -8.41
C GLY A 217 14.18 -10.83 -7.31
N TYR A 218 13.34 -10.56 -6.31
CA TYR A 218 13.65 -9.70 -5.18
C TYR A 218 13.52 -10.45 -3.86
N VAL A 219 14.50 -10.27 -2.97
CA VAL A 219 14.39 -10.62 -1.55
C VAL A 219 14.11 -9.34 -0.79
N LEU A 220 12.92 -9.27 -0.20
CA LEU A 220 12.47 -8.13 0.59
C LEU A 220 12.54 -8.51 2.06
N VAL A 221 13.06 -7.62 2.90
CA VAL A 221 13.22 -7.87 4.33
C VAL A 221 12.54 -6.75 5.11
N LYS A 222 11.75 -7.13 6.11
CA LYS A 222 11.11 -6.21 7.05
C LYS A 222 11.52 -6.54 8.46
N ASP A 223 12.03 -5.54 9.17
CA ASP A 223 12.17 -5.61 10.62
C ASP A 223 10.80 -5.49 11.27
N ILE A 224 10.52 -6.34 12.24
CA ILE A 224 9.26 -6.39 12.99
C ILE A 224 9.52 -6.30 14.50
N GLU A 225 8.49 -5.92 15.27
CA GLU A 225 8.60 -5.84 16.72
C GLU A 225 8.93 -7.21 17.30
N GLN A 226 10.07 -7.30 17.96
CA GLN A 226 10.55 -8.56 18.51
C GLN A 226 10.11 -8.71 19.98
N LYS A 227 9.24 -9.66 20.23
CA LYS A 227 8.85 -10.02 21.60
C LYS A 227 9.75 -11.09 22.22
N ARG A 228 10.36 -11.96 21.37
CA ARG A 228 11.31 -13.03 21.77
C ARG A 228 12.22 -13.40 20.60
N GLY A 229 13.54 -13.30 20.82
CA GLY A 229 14.54 -13.68 19.81
C GLY A 229 14.62 -12.73 18.61
N ASN A 230 15.47 -13.06 17.66
CA ASN A 230 15.59 -12.33 16.41
C ASN A 230 14.59 -12.92 15.40
N VAL A 231 13.65 -12.11 14.96
CA VAL A 231 12.62 -12.47 13.97
C VAL A 231 12.60 -11.39 12.90
N ARG A 232 12.55 -11.78 11.64
CA ARG A 232 12.39 -10.86 10.49
C ARG A 232 11.42 -11.45 9.50
N ALA A 233 10.58 -10.61 8.92
CA ALA A 233 9.78 -11.04 7.79
C ALA A 233 10.58 -10.91 6.50
N VAL A 234 10.50 -11.95 5.65
CA VAL A 234 11.19 -12.03 4.37
C VAL A 234 10.18 -12.37 3.29
N ALA A 235 10.13 -11.58 2.23
CA ALA A 235 9.38 -11.96 1.04
C ALA A 235 10.34 -12.29 -0.11
N LEU A 236 10.11 -13.44 -0.74
CA LEU A 236 10.69 -13.79 -2.02
C LEU A 236 9.69 -13.39 -3.09
N TYR A 237 10.03 -12.44 -3.94
CA TYR A 237 9.13 -11.90 -4.96
C TYR A 237 9.65 -12.17 -6.36
N ASN A 238 8.89 -12.94 -7.14
CA ASN A 238 9.14 -13.21 -8.55
C ASN A 238 8.12 -12.42 -9.41
N PRO A 239 8.48 -11.23 -9.92
CA PRO A 239 7.62 -10.46 -10.82
C PRO A 239 7.57 -10.97 -12.25
N SER A 240 8.48 -11.89 -12.63
CA SER A 240 8.73 -12.27 -14.02
C SER A 240 7.78 -13.36 -14.54
N ASP A 241 7.77 -13.51 -15.87
CA ASP A 241 7.03 -14.56 -16.57
C ASP A 241 7.82 -15.89 -16.64
N THR A 242 8.89 -16.03 -15.87
CA THR A 242 9.74 -17.22 -15.77
C THR A 242 9.90 -17.67 -14.32
N VAL A 243 10.25 -18.94 -14.13
CA VAL A 243 10.56 -19.49 -12.80
C VAL A 243 11.83 -18.82 -12.25
N CYS A 244 11.82 -18.42 -11.00
CA CYS A 244 12.96 -17.80 -10.33
C CYS A 244 13.38 -18.62 -9.11
N SER A 245 14.70 -18.89 -8.99
CA SER A 245 15.28 -19.56 -7.82
C SER A 245 15.98 -18.54 -6.93
N PHE A 246 15.72 -18.65 -5.63
CA PHE A 246 16.24 -17.79 -4.59
C PHE A 246 17.17 -18.56 -3.68
N SER A 247 18.27 -17.94 -3.30
CA SER A 247 19.21 -18.41 -2.28
C SER A 247 19.45 -17.27 -1.29
N VAL A 248 18.97 -17.43 -0.05
CA VAL A 248 19.01 -16.39 0.98
C VAL A 248 19.94 -16.85 2.11
N PRO A 249 21.20 -16.37 2.14
CA PRO A 249 22.09 -16.65 3.25
C PRO A 249 21.58 -16.00 4.53
N PHE A 250 21.45 -16.77 5.62
CA PHE A 250 20.97 -16.22 6.89
C PHE A 250 21.92 -15.16 7.48
N SER A 251 23.19 -15.21 7.13
CA SER A 251 24.16 -14.17 7.51
C SER A 251 23.84 -12.79 6.92
N SER A 252 23.21 -12.72 5.73
CA SER A 252 22.75 -11.46 5.14
C SER A 252 21.54 -10.87 5.88
N LEU A 253 20.86 -11.69 6.69
CA LEU A 253 19.74 -11.29 7.56
C LEU A 253 20.18 -11.16 9.03
N GLU A 254 21.49 -11.19 9.30
CA GLU A 254 22.06 -11.14 10.65
C GLU A 254 21.63 -12.32 11.56
N PHE A 255 21.25 -13.44 10.97
CA PHE A 255 20.96 -14.66 11.70
C PHE A 255 22.17 -15.60 11.72
N GLY A 256 22.36 -16.26 12.86
CA GLY A 256 23.32 -17.37 13.05
C GLY A 256 22.64 -18.64 13.52
N GLY A 257 23.31 -19.78 13.29
CA GLY A 257 22.78 -21.08 13.73
C GLY A 257 21.60 -21.58 12.89
N ASN A 258 20.65 -22.24 13.56
CA ASN A 258 19.45 -22.78 12.92
C ASN A 258 18.31 -21.74 12.98
N VAL A 259 17.74 -21.44 11.83
CA VAL A 259 16.61 -20.52 11.66
C VAL A 259 15.34 -21.34 11.37
N LYS A 260 14.27 -21.09 12.14
CA LYS A 260 12.96 -21.64 11.85
C LYS A 260 12.28 -20.77 10.81
N VAL A 261 11.67 -21.39 9.81
CA VAL A 261 11.00 -20.71 8.70
C VAL A 261 9.53 -21.13 8.70
N ARG A 262 8.64 -20.13 8.61
CA ARG A 262 7.18 -20.32 8.55
C ARG A 262 6.61 -19.58 7.35
N ASP A 263 5.79 -20.26 6.56
CA ASP A 263 5.01 -19.66 5.46
C ASP A 263 3.74 -19.03 6.03
N LEU A 264 3.63 -17.70 5.93
CA LEU A 264 2.48 -16.93 6.45
C LEU A 264 1.26 -16.98 5.53
N VAL A 265 1.46 -17.24 4.24
CA VAL A 265 0.35 -17.36 3.28
C VAL A 265 -0.38 -18.67 3.51
N LYS A 266 0.37 -19.78 3.68
CA LYS A 266 -0.17 -21.13 3.84
C LYS A 266 -0.30 -21.57 5.31
N HIS A 267 0.08 -20.72 6.27
CA HIS A 267 0.07 -21.04 7.72
C HIS A 267 0.88 -22.28 8.09
N ASN A 268 1.99 -22.51 7.41
CA ASN A 268 2.73 -23.77 7.49
C ASN A 268 4.17 -23.57 7.96
N ASP A 269 4.60 -24.37 8.94
CA ASP A 269 5.99 -24.40 9.39
C ASP A 269 6.83 -25.22 8.40
N LEU A 270 7.80 -24.58 7.75
CA LEU A 270 8.66 -25.22 6.75
C LEU A 270 9.83 -26.00 7.39
N GLY A 271 10.10 -25.77 8.68
CA GLY A 271 11.16 -26.43 9.43
C GLY A 271 12.29 -25.52 9.85
N SER A 272 13.45 -26.13 10.18
CA SER A 272 14.66 -25.43 10.61
C SER A 272 15.77 -25.61 9.57
N PHE A 273 16.40 -24.52 9.19
CA PHE A 273 17.45 -24.47 8.18
C PHE A 273 18.72 -23.85 8.76
N SER A 274 19.88 -24.23 8.23
CA SER A 274 21.17 -23.66 8.63
C SER A 274 21.92 -23.10 7.42
N GLY A 275 22.56 -21.95 7.60
CA GLY A 275 23.36 -21.30 6.59
C GLY A 275 22.56 -20.53 5.53
N THR A 276 21.74 -21.22 4.74
CA THR A 276 21.00 -20.63 3.61
C THR A 276 19.61 -21.23 3.52
N PHE A 277 18.62 -20.42 3.13
CA PHE A 277 17.30 -20.86 2.71
C PHE A 277 17.21 -20.78 1.18
N GLU A 278 16.84 -21.89 0.55
CA GLU A 278 16.68 -21.97 -0.91
C GLU A 278 15.23 -22.28 -1.27
N GLN A 279 14.72 -21.55 -2.24
CA GLN A 279 13.36 -21.68 -2.72
C GLN A 279 13.25 -21.34 -4.19
N THR A 280 12.49 -22.15 -4.94
CA THR A 280 12.12 -21.83 -6.33
C THR A 280 10.66 -21.42 -6.38
N LEU A 281 10.40 -20.26 -6.98
CA LEU A 281 9.06 -19.72 -7.16
C LEU A 281 8.62 -19.80 -8.62
N PRO A 282 7.39 -20.23 -8.89
CA PRO A 282 6.76 -20.07 -10.19
C PRO A 282 6.61 -18.56 -10.53
N THR A 283 6.08 -18.29 -11.70
CA THR A 283 5.79 -16.94 -12.19
C THR A 283 4.77 -16.24 -11.28
N HIS A 284 4.89 -14.92 -11.16
CA HIS A 284 3.90 -14.06 -10.50
C HIS A 284 3.61 -14.42 -9.03
N LEU A 285 4.58 -14.94 -8.30
CA LEU A 285 4.39 -15.34 -6.90
C LEU A 285 5.28 -14.53 -5.95
N SER A 286 4.73 -14.25 -4.80
CA SER A 286 5.48 -13.83 -3.61
C SER A 286 5.23 -14.82 -2.48
N LEU A 287 6.29 -15.25 -1.81
CA LEU A 287 6.23 -16.13 -0.66
C LEU A 287 6.78 -15.39 0.55
N ILE A 288 6.03 -15.35 1.66
CA ILE A 288 6.40 -14.60 2.85
C ILE A 288 6.69 -15.54 4.00
N HIS A 289 7.85 -15.35 4.60
CA HIS A 289 8.38 -16.14 5.71
C HIS A 289 8.72 -15.25 6.91
N ILE A 290 8.59 -15.82 8.10
CA ILE A 290 9.09 -15.24 9.37
C ILE A 290 10.02 -16.25 10.02
#